data_703058acf28f9b76e71fe2f431931ade
#
_entry.id   703058acf28f9b76e71fe2f431931ade
#
_cell.length_a   1.000
_cell.length_b   1.000
_cell.length_c   1.000
_cell.angle_alpha   90.00
_cell.angle_beta   90.00
_cell.angle_gamma   90.00
#
_symmetry.space_group_name_H-M   'P 1'
#
loop_
_entity.id
_entity.type
_entity.pdbx_description
1 polymer ?
#
loop_
_entity_poly.entity_id
_entity_poly.type
_entity_poly.pdbx_seq_one_letter_code
_entity_poly.pdbx_strand_id
1 'polypeptide(L)'
;LHPRVRRQRQMCIRDRGISMKYSNVVVAGGGVLGSQIAFQAAYCGFNVTIWLRSEGSIGRTQPKIDHLKQTYIEAIEKMAEDKNAWCAGLADEDTFDKEECLKKVENAYANLKLELDMAKAVADADLVIESMAENEKDKIAFYEKLSPLLPEKTVIVTNSSTLLPSMFAKYTGRPDKYLSLHFANSIWKNNTAEIMTQAQTDEKYFNEVMQFANDIRMIGLPVRKEKSGYLLNSMLVPFLLSGLDLYAAGVSDPESIDIAWTRGTGAPKGPFQIFDTVGLNTAYNIVHQYQSVPGIFSPLLKKMMMPYNFKKMEAILKKYIDEGKLGMSSGEGFYKYN
;
A
#
# COMPACT_ATOMS: atom_id res chain seq x y z
N LEU A 1 7.76 -13.03 -15.20
CA LEU A 1 7.37 -12.38 -16.47
C LEU A 1 8.54 -12.43 -17.43
N HIS A 2 8.28 -12.97 -18.64
CA HIS A 2 9.31 -13.16 -19.65
C HIS A 2 10.02 -11.83 -19.98
N PRO A 3 11.36 -11.78 -20.09
CA PRO A 3 12.12 -10.54 -20.33
C PRO A 3 11.64 -9.72 -21.55
N ARG A 4 11.06 -10.38 -22.55
CA ARG A 4 10.49 -9.71 -23.75
C ARG A 4 9.26 -8.85 -23.44
N VAL A 5 8.39 -9.29 -22.51
CA VAL A 5 7.17 -8.53 -22.15
C VAL A 5 7.55 -7.30 -21.31
N ARG A 6 8.60 -7.42 -20.48
CA ARG A 6 9.15 -6.30 -19.71
C ARG A 6 9.78 -5.25 -20.63
N ARG A 7 10.56 -5.67 -21.64
CA ARG A 7 11.14 -4.76 -22.65
C ARG A 7 10.08 -4.08 -23.50
N GLN A 8 9.05 -4.79 -23.95
CA GLN A 8 7.98 -4.21 -24.75
C GLN A 8 7.14 -3.17 -23.99
N ARG A 9 6.84 -3.41 -22.70
CA ARG A 9 6.16 -2.40 -21.85
C ARG A 9 7.05 -1.18 -21.59
N GLN A 10 8.33 -1.36 -21.35
CA GLN A 10 9.29 -0.27 -21.13
C GLN A 10 9.59 0.52 -22.42
N MET A 11 9.70 -0.14 -23.58
CA MET A 11 9.87 0.53 -24.88
C MET A 11 8.65 1.37 -25.28
N CYS A 12 7.43 0.93 -24.98
CA CYS A 12 6.22 1.73 -25.26
C CYS A 12 6.10 3.01 -24.42
N ILE A 13 6.82 3.10 -23.30
CA ILE A 13 6.81 4.27 -22.40
C ILE A 13 7.91 5.28 -22.80
N ARG A 14 9.08 4.80 -23.23
CA ARG A 14 10.21 5.67 -23.58
C ARG A 14 10.08 6.39 -24.93
N ASP A 15 9.39 5.81 -25.93
CA ASP A 15 9.36 6.35 -27.29
C ASP A 15 8.20 7.31 -27.59
N ARG A 16 7.30 7.49 -26.66
CA ARG A 16 6.27 8.52 -26.80
C ARG A 16 6.61 9.64 -25.85
N GLY A 17 7.10 10.75 -26.28
CA GLY A 17 7.27 11.98 -25.49
C GLY A 17 5.94 12.44 -24.87
N ILE A 18 5.29 11.55 -24.09
CA ILE A 18 4.03 11.79 -23.41
C ILE A 18 4.37 12.58 -22.17
N SER A 19 4.12 13.86 -22.23
CA SER A 19 4.03 14.75 -21.07
C SER A 19 3.20 14.06 -19.98
N MET A 20 3.70 14.09 -18.72
CA MET A 20 2.93 13.64 -17.56
C MET A 20 1.57 14.34 -17.56
N LYS A 21 0.49 13.58 -17.56
CA LYS A 21 -0.85 14.14 -17.66
C LYS A 21 -1.27 14.89 -16.37
N TYR A 22 -0.82 14.40 -15.23
CA TYR A 22 -0.99 15.05 -13.94
C TYR A 22 0.29 15.79 -13.58
N SER A 23 0.16 16.94 -12.95
CA SER A 23 1.27 17.73 -12.43
C SER A 23 1.11 17.98 -10.91
N ASN A 24 -0.11 18.27 -10.49
CA ASN A 24 -0.43 18.65 -9.12
C ASN A 24 -1.17 17.52 -8.42
N VAL A 25 -0.53 16.94 -7.42
CA VAL A 25 -1.03 15.82 -6.63
C VAL A 25 -1.24 16.25 -5.18
N VAL A 26 -2.40 15.95 -4.65
CA VAL A 26 -2.72 16.17 -3.23
C VAL A 26 -2.93 14.82 -2.56
N VAL A 27 -2.22 14.58 -1.48
CA VAL A 27 -2.43 13.41 -0.61
C VAL A 27 -3.19 13.88 0.63
N ALA A 28 -4.37 13.32 0.85
CA ALA A 28 -5.17 13.62 2.03
C ALA A 28 -4.86 12.61 3.14
N GLY A 29 -4.05 13.04 4.08
CA GLY A 29 -3.59 12.22 5.20
C GLY A 29 -2.08 11.99 5.19
N GLY A 30 -1.44 12.29 6.32
CA GLY A 30 0.01 12.20 6.53
C GLY A 30 0.43 11.01 7.39
N GLY A 31 -0.30 9.90 7.33
CA GLY A 31 0.07 8.65 7.97
C GLY A 31 1.28 8.00 7.31
N VAL A 32 1.62 6.79 7.74
CA VAL A 32 2.80 6.06 7.23
C VAL A 32 2.76 5.95 5.71
N LEU A 33 1.67 5.42 5.16
CA LEU A 33 1.56 5.18 3.72
C LEU A 33 1.28 6.46 2.94
N GLY A 34 0.45 7.37 3.45
CA GLY A 34 0.20 8.67 2.83
C GLY A 34 1.48 9.50 2.66
N SER A 35 2.34 9.50 3.67
CA SER A 35 3.66 10.15 3.61
C SER A 35 4.57 9.51 2.56
N GLN A 36 4.58 8.18 2.45
CA GLN A 36 5.36 7.46 1.44
C GLN A 36 4.88 7.78 0.02
N ILE A 37 3.57 7.78 -0.21
CA ILE A 37 2.98 8.10 -1.52
C ILE A 37 3.35 9.53 -1.92
N ALA A 38 3.20 10.48 -1.01
CA ALA A 38 3.54 11.88 -1.24
C ALA A 38 5.03 12.05 -1.56
N PHE A 39 5.91 11.44 -0.78
CA PHE A 39 7.36 11.53 -1.00
C PHE A 39 7.78 10.89 -2.31
N GLN A 40 7.24 9.73 -2.66
CA GLN A 40 7.51 9.05 -3.93
C GLN A 40 7.06 9.89 -5.13
N ALA A 41 5.87 10.47 -5.08
CA ALA A 41 5.39 11.34 -6.15
C ALA A 41 6.27 12.59 -6.31
N ALA A 42 6.68 13.21 -5.19
CA ALA A 42 7.59 14.34 -5.20
C ALA A 42 8.98 13.96 -5.74
N TYR A 43 9.51 12.80 -5.35
CA TYR A 43 10.75 12.24 -5.89
C TYR A 43 10.70 12.07 -7.41
N CYS A 44 9.55 11.70 -7.95
CA CYS A 44 9.34 11.55 -9.39
C CYS A 44 8.99 12.86 -10.12
N GLY A 45 9.04 14.00 -9.44
CA GLY A 45 8.93 15.33 -10.04
C GLY A 45 7.54 15.97 -10.04
N PHE A 46 6.57 15.38 -9.34
CA PHE A 46 5.24 15.98 -9.16
C PHE A 46 5.27 17.12 -8.15
N ASN A 47 4.37 18.08 -8.31
CA ASN A 47 4.05 19.08 -7.28
C ASN A 47 3.10 18.42 -6.28
N VAL A 48 3.58 18.19 -5.05
CA VAL A 48 2.83 17.43 -4.06
C VAL A 48 2.54 18.27 -2.83
N THR A 49 1.28 18.23 -2.42
CA THR A 49 0.80 18.78 -1.16
C THR A 49 0.16 17.66 -0.34
N ILE A 50 0.52 17.56 0.92
CA ILE A 50 -0.22 16.75 1.89
C ILE A 50 -1.21 17.65 2.60
N TRP A 51 -2.50 17.37 2.44
CA TRP A 51 -3.51 18.02 3.25
C TRP A 51 -3.61 17.30 4.60
N LEU A 52 -3.60 18.09 5.67
CA LEU A 52 -3.68 17.62 7.05
C LEU A 52 -4.85 18.28 7.78
N ARG A 53 -5.48 17.52 8.65
CA ARG A 53 -6.69 17.93 9.36
C ARG A 53 -6.44 19.02 10.41
N SER A 54 -5.26 19.03 11.03
CA SER A 54 -4.95 19.91 12.16
C SER A 54 -3.45 20.17 12.28
N GLU A 55 -3.09 21.21 13.04
CA GLU A 55 -1.67 21.50 13.34
C GLU A 55 -0.97 20.34 14.06
N GLY A 56 -1.67 19.65 14.95
CA GLY A 56 -1.14 18.43 15.59
C GLY A 56 -0.75 17.34 14.59
N SER A 57 -1.44 17.28 13.45
CA SER A 57 -1.09 16.37 12.37
C SER A 57 0.22 16.75 11.68
N ILE A 58 0.55 18.02 11.59
CA ILE A 58 1.86 18.47 11.08
C ILE A 58 3.00 17.90 11.94
N GLY A 59 2.87 18.01 13.27
CA GLY A 59 3.85 17.47 14.22
C GLY A 59 4.04 15.96 14.15
N ARG A 60 3.03 15.23 13.69
CA ARG A 60 3.13 13.77 13.45
C ARG A 60 3.64 13.41 12.06
N THR A 61 3.38 14.25 11.07
CA THR A 61 3.72 13.99 9.66
C THR A 61 5.14 14.44 9.33
N GLN A 62 5.57 15.60 9.78
CA GLN A 62 6.90 16.12 9.47
C GLN A 62 8.03 15.15 9.83
N PRO A 63 8.03 14.52 11.03
CA PRO A 63 9.05 13.51 11.34
C PRO A 63 9.06 12.31 10.39
N LYS A 64 7.90 11.92 9.86
CA LYS A 64 7.81 10.85 8.86
C LYS A 64 8.45 11.25 7.54
N ILE A 65 8.24 12.49 7.10
CA ILE A 65 8.88 13.03 5.88
C ILE A 65 10.40 13.13 6.08
N ASP A 66 10.85 13.61 7.23
CA ASP A 66 12.28 13.70 7.57
C ASP A 66 12.93 12.30 7.56
N HIS A 67 12.25 11.31 8.12
CA HIS A 67 12.70 9.92 8.13
C HIS A 67 12.73 9.32 6.72
N LEU A 68 11.74 9.62 5.88
CA LEU A 68 11.70 9.16 4.49
C LEU A 68 12.86 9.72 3.67
N LYS A 69 13.20 10.99 3.85
CA LYS A 69 14.39 11.58 3.23
C LYS A 69 15.62 10.73 3.54
N GLN A 70 15.85 10.41 4.80
CA GLN A 70 16.98 9.61 5.23
C GLN A 70 16.92 8.17 4.67
N THR A 71 15.75 7.56 4.72
CA THR A 71 15.51 6.20 4.19
C THR A 71 15.83 6.11 2.70
N TYR A 72 15.42 7.11 1.90
CA TYR A 72 15.71 7.17 0.47
C TYR A 72 17.20 7.34 0.20
N ILE A 73 17.89 8.22 0.95
CA ILE A 73 19.32 8.40 0.83
C ILE A 73 20.05 7.09 1.10
N GLU A 74 19.74 6.43 2.20
CA GLU A 74 20.36 5.14 2.58
C GLU A 74 20.09 4.04 1.53
N ALA A 75 18.87 3.98 1.01
CA ALA A 75 18.52 3.01 -0.03
C ALA A 75 19.32 3.26 -1.32
N ILE A 76 19.45 4.52 -1.75
CA ILE A 76 20.23 4.89 -2.94
C ILE A 76 21.70 4.55 -2.76
N GLU A 77 22.29 4.83 -1.60
CA GLU A 77 23.68 4.49 -1.28
C GLU A 77 23.92 2.98 -1.31
N LYS A 78 23.01 2.21 -0.71
CA LYS A 78 23.08 0.75 -0.75
C LYS A 78 22.94 0.17 -2.17
N MET A 79 22.07 0.74 -2.99
CA MET A 79 21.92 0.34 -4.40
C MET A 79 23.23 0.50 -5.19
N ALA A 80 24.01 1.55 -4.89
CA ALA A 80 25.28 1.80 -5.53
C ALA A 80 26.36 0.76 -5.16
N GLU A 81 26.25 0.16 -3.99
CA GLU A 81 27.23 -0.78 -3.44
C GLU A 81 26.84 -2.26 -3.66
N ASP A 82 25.53 -2.56 -3.59
CA ASP A 82 25.01 -3.93 -3.63
C ASP A 82 23.78 -4.04 -4.53
N LYS A 83 23.91 -4.82 -5.60
CA LYS A 83 22.80 -5.10 -6.53
C LYS A 83 21.61 -5.84 -5.88
N ASN A 84 21.84 -6.56 -4.79
CA ASN A 84 20.77 -7.25 -4.06
C ASN A 84 19.90 -6.27 -3.26
N ALA A 85 20.41 -5.06 -3.01
CA ALA A 85 19.67 -3.99 -2.34
C ALA A 85 18.86 -3.10 -3.31
N TRP A 86 18.68 -3.54 -4.55
CA TRP A 86 18.01 -2.74 -5.59
C TRP A 86 16.57 -2.40 -5.24
N CYS A 87 16.21 -1.12 -5.41
CA CYS A 87 14.86 -0.58 -5.22
C CYS A 87 14.34 -0.03 -6.56
N ALA A 88 13.49 -0.78 -7.23
CA ALA A 88 12.98 -0.44 -8.56
C ALA A 88 12.11 0.84 -8.57
N GLY A 89 11.56 1.24 -7.42
CA GLY A 89 10.87 2.53 -7.28
C GLY A 89 11.79 3.75 -7.32
N LEU A 90 13.10 3.58 -7.21
CA LEU A 90 14.05 4.68 -7.18
C LEU A 90 14.78 4.89 -8.50
N ALA A 91 15.13 3.84 -9.21
CA ALA A 91 15.85 3.93 -10.49
C ALA A 91 15.76 2.62 -11.29
N ASP A 92 16.07 2.70 -12.58
CA ASP A 92 16.31 1.55 -13.44
C ASP A 92 17.81 1.17 -13.37
N GLU A 93 18.11 -0.13 -13.41
CA GLU A 93 19.49 -0.63 -13.26
C GLU A 93 20.43 -0.12 -14.36
N ASP A 94 19.93 -0.02 -15.59
CA ASP A 94 20.71 0.35 -16.78
C ASP A 94 20.99 1.85 -16.90
N THR A 95 20.26 2.69 -16.15
CA THR A 95 20.39 4.16 -16.19
C THR A 95 20.65 4.76 -14.81
N PHE A 96 21.05 3.94 -13.83
CA PHE A 96 21.25 4.41 -12.48
C PHE A 96 22.42 5.41 -12.37
N ASP A 97 22.10 6.57 -11.81
CA ASP A 97 23.05 7.61 -11.43
C ASP A 97 22.77 8.02 -9.99
N LYS A 98 23.71 7.69 -9.09
CA LYS A 98 23.59 7.94 -7.65
C LYS A 98 23.36 9.42 -7.34
N GLU A 99 24.16 10.31 -7.94
CA GLU A 99 24.09 11.74 -7.67
C GLU A 99 22.78 12.36 -8.15
N GLU A 100 22.28 11.92 -9.31
CA GLU A 100 20.98 12.33 -9.82
C GLU A 100 19.85 11.88 -8.87
N CYS A 101 19.90 10.64 -8.39
CA CYS A 101 18.91 10.12 -7.44
C CYS A 101 18.92 10.90 -6.12
N LEU A 102 20.11 11.20 -5.57
CA LEU A 102 20.24 12.00 -4.35
C LEU A 102 19.70 13.42 -4.54
N LYS A 103 19.92 14.03 -5.70
CA LYS A 103 19.36 15.33 -6.04
C LYS A 103 17.82 15.30 -6.09
N LYS A 104 17.23 14.24 -6.62
CA LYS A 104 15.76 14.06 -6.60
C LYS A 104 15.21 13.99 -5.18
N VAL A 105 15.92 13.36 -4.25
CA VAL A 105 15.53 13.31 -2.82
C VAL A 105 15.54 14.71 -2.22
N GLU A 106 16.59 15.49 -2.45
CA GLU A 106 16.68 16.87 -1.94
C GLU A 106 15.58 17.75 -2.50
N ASN A 107 15.29 17.65 -3.81
CA ASN A 107 14.22 18.40 -4.44
C ASN A 107 12.84 18.00 -3.89
N ALA A 108 12.60 16.71 -3.70
CA ALA A 108 11.35 16.21 -3.11
C ALA A 108 11.13 16.75 -1.71
N TYR A 109 12.15 16.68 -0.86
CA TYR A 109 12.09 17.19 0.50
C TYR A 109 11.86 18.70 0.55
N ALA A 110 12.52 19.46 -0.32
CA ALA A 110 12.40 20.92 -0.36
C ALA A 110 11.04 21.40 -0.87
N ASN A 111 10.41 20.65 -1.77
CA ASN A 111 9.22 21.10 -2.50
C ASN A 111 7.90 20.49 -1.99
N LEU A 112 7.95 19.42 -1.21
CA LEU A 112 6.76 18.82 -0.60
C LEU A 112 6.15 19.78 0.41
N LYS A 113 4.84 20.07 0.27
CA LYS A 113 4.12 21.03 1.10
C LYS A 113 3.16 20.31 2.04
N LEU A 114 3.03 20.84 3.25
CA LEU A 114 1.98 20.48 4.20
C LEU A 114 0.99 21.64 4.28
N GLU A 115 -0.30 21.38 4.10
CA GLU A 115 -1.36 22.38 4.05
C GLU A 115 -2.55 21.98 4.92
N LEU A 116 -3.04 22.88 5.75
CA LEU A 116 -4.22 22.66 6.59
C LEU A 116 -5.52 23.13 5.93
N ASP A 117 -5.43 24.16 5.08
CA ASP A 117 -6.59 24.67 4.35
C ASP A 117 -6.89 23.79 3.13
N MET A 118 -8.00 23.07 3.18
CA MET A 118 -8.38 22.15 2.11
C MET A 118 -8.60 22.88 0.79
N ALA A 119 -9.24 24.04 0.79
CA ALA A 119 -9.46 24.82 -0.43
C ALA A 119 -8.16 25.25 -1.10
N LYS A 120 -7.17 25.65 -0.33
CA LYS A 120 -5.82 25.96 -0.83
C LYS A 120 -5.10 24.72 -1.33
N ALA A 121 -5.15 23.61 -0.59
CA ALA A 121 -4.47 22.39 -0.95
C ALA A 121 -4.91 21.86 -2.31
N VAL A 122 -6.20 21.94 -2.64
CA VAL A 122 -6.79 21.34 -3.84
C VAL A 122 -7.09 22.31 -4.96
N ALA A 123 -6.74 23.58 -4.83
CA ALA A 123 -7.14 24.65 -5.76
C ALA A 123 -6.81 24.35 -7.24
N ASP A 124 -5.73 23.65 -7.50
CA ASP A 124 -5.31 23.25 -8.86
C ASP A 124 -4.94 21.76 -8.94
N ALA A 125 -5.60 20.93 -8.14
CA ALA A 125 -5.31 19.50 -8.08
C ALA A 125 -5.72 18.79 -9.37
N ASP A 126 -4.81 18.00 -9.93
CA ASP A 126 -5.10 17.04 -11.00
C ASP A 126 -5.57 15.71 -10.40
N LEU A 127 -4.98 15.30 -9.29
CA LEU A 127 -5.27 14.06 -8.58
C LEU A 127 -5.31 14.30 -7.08
N VAL A 128 -6.33 13.80 -6.41
CA VAL A 128 -6.41 13.70 -4.95
C VAL A 128 -6.36 12.24 -4.55
N ILE A 129 -5.40 11.89 -3.70
CA ILE A 129 -5.23 10.54 -3.14
C ILE A 129 -5.69 10.56 -1.69
N GLU A 130 -6.83 9.93 -1.42
CA GLU A 130 -7.33 9.80 -0.06
C GLU A 130 -6.57 8.66 0.66
N SER A 131 -5.87 9.02 1.71
CA SER A 131 -5.07 8.12 2.53
C SER A 131 -5.34 8.35 4.03
N MET A 132 -6.61 8.45 4.38
CA MET A 132 -7.10 8.65 5.74
C MET A 132 -7.33 7.31 6.45
N ALA A 133 -7.61 7.38 7.76
CA ALA A 133 -7.95 6.21 8.55
C ALA A 133 -9.16 5.44 7.99
N GLU A 134 -9.18 4.13 8.17
CA GLU A 134 -10.24 3.22 7.71
C GLU A 134 -11.53 3.39 8.54
N ASN A 135 -12.17 4.55 8.39
CA ASN A 135 -13.44 4.87 9.02
C ASN A 135 -14.42 5.39 7.98
N GLU A 136 -15.53 4.69 7.80
CA GLU A 136 -16.52 5.00 6.77
C GLU A 136 -17.12 6.41 6.93
N LYS A 137 -17.50 6.78 8.17
CA LYS A 137 -18.12 8.09 8.45
C LYS A 137 -17.18 9.25 8.18
N ASP A 138 -15.91 9.09 8.57
CA ASP A 138 -14.89 10.11 8.35
C ASP A 138 -14.58 10.30 6.87
N LYS A 139 -14.55 9.20 6.10
CA LYS A 139 -14.35 9.26 4.65
C LYS A 139 -15.52 9.94 3.93
N ILE A 140 -16.75 9.62 4.30
CA ILE A 140 -17.95 10.26 3.75
C ILE A 140 -17.91 11.77 4.02
N ALA A 141 -17.69 12.18 5.26
CA ALA A 141 -17.60 13.59 5.64
C ALA A 141 -16.46 14.32 4.88
N PHE A 142 -15.34 13.64 4.70
CA PHE A 142 -14.22 14.16 3.91
C PHE A 142 -14.63 14.40 2.45
N TYR A 143 -15.23 13.43 1.78
CA TYR A 143 -15.64 13.57 0.39
C TYR A 143 -16.70 14.64 0.18
N GLU A 144 -17.68 14.74 1.07
CA GLU A 144 -18.70 15.79 1.02
C GLU A 144 -18.11 17.20 1.16
N LYS A 145 -17.10 17.36 2.01
CA LYS A 145 -16.37 18.63 2.18
C LYS A 145 -15.45 18.92 0.99
N LEU A 146 -14.79 17.90 0.46
CA LEU A 146 -13.82 18.00 -0.63
C LEU A 146 -14.48 18.35 -1.97
N SER A 147 -15.57 17.66 -2.30
CA SER A 147 -16.20 17.68 -3.62
C SER A 147 -16.46 19.09 -4.17
N PRO A 148 -17.08 20.02 -3.41
CA PRO A 148 -17.36 21.36 -3.92
C PRO A 148 -16.12 22.24 -4.12
N LEU A 149 -14.97 21.86 -3.56
CA LEU A 149 -13.72 22.63 -3.65
C LEU A 149 -12.85 22.24 -4.84
N LEU A 150 -13.13 21.10 -5.47
CA LEU A 150 -12.28 20.55 -6.52
C LEU A 150 -12.52 21.20 -7.88
N PRO A 151 -11.45 21.45 -8.66
CA PRO A 151 -11.58 21.70 -10.10
C PRO A 151 -12.31 20.55 -10.81
N GLU A 152 -12.98 20.85 -11.90
CA GLU A 152 -13.68 19.82 -12.69
C GLU A 152 -12.75 18.71 -13.19
N LYS A 153 -11.50 19.06 -13.53
CA LYS A 153 -10.48 18.13 -14.01
C LYS A 153 -10.05 17.07 -12.99
N THR A 154 -10.26 17.31 -11.69
CA THR A 154 -9.65 16.50 -10.63
C THR A 154 -10.21 15.10 -10.57
N VAL A 155 -9.33 14.12 -10.61
CA VAL A 155 -9.61 12.69 -10.34
C VAL A 155 -9.37 12.41 -8.85
N ILE A 156 -10.22 11.61 -8.25
CA ILE A 156 -10.07 11.18 -6.86
C ILE A 156 -9.78 9.68 -6.84
N VAL A 157 -8.77 9.29 -6.05
CA VAL A 157 -8.49 7.88 -5.77
C VAL A 157 -8.45 7.64 -4.26
N THR A 158 -8.81 6.44 -3.85
CA THR A 158 -8.69 6.00 -2.46
C THR A 158 -7.60 4.95 -2.32
N ASN A 159 -6.75 5.09 -1.29
CA ASN A 159 -5.74 4.08 -0.91
C ASN A 159 -6.29 3.08 0.13
N SER A 160 -7.59 3.04 0.36
CA SER A 160 -8.20 2.12 1.33
C SER A 160 -7.84 0.67 1.03
N SER A 161 -7.46 -0.06 2.08
CA SER A 161 -7.11 -1.49 1.98
C SER A 161 -8.32 -2.40 1.98
N THR A 162 -9.38 -2.03 2.69
CA THR A 162 -10.52 -2.90 2.99
C THR A 162 -11.86 -2.35 2.54
N LEU A 163 -12.04 -1.02 2.55
CA LEU A 163 -13.30 -0.38 2.17
C LEU A 163 -13.38 -0.20 0.64
N LEU A 164 -14.47 -0.65 0.07
CA LEU A 164 -14.66 -0.65 -1.38
C LEU A 164 -15.03 0.75 -1.90
N PRO A 165 -14.55 1.17 -3.08
CA PRO A 165 -14.84 2.48 -3.63
C PRO A 165 -16.31 2.69 -3.93
N SER A 166 -17.09 1.65 -4.25
CA SER A 166 -18.55 1.76 -4.45
C SER A 166 -19.31 2.31 -3.23
N MET A 167 -18.75 2.13 -2.03
CA MET A 167 -19.33 2.68 -0.80
C MET A 167 -19.31 4.21 -0.78
N PHE A 168 -18.35 4.82 -1.47
CA PHE A 168 -18.09 6.27 -1.39
C PHE A 168 -18.36 7.03 -2.69
N ALA A 169 -18.49 6.35 -3.81
CA ALA A 169 -18.57 6.97 -5.14
C ALA A 169 -19.61 8.11 -5.21
N LYS A 170 -20.78 7.91 -4.64
CA LYS A 170 -21.86 8.92 -4.63
C LYS A 170 -21.55 10.19 -3.83
N TYR A 171 -20.62 10.11 -2.88
CA TYR A 171 -20.24 11.26 -2.05
C TYR A 171 -19.12 12.10 -2.65
N THR A 172 -18.50 11.63 -3.71
CA THR A 172 -17.36 12.31 -4.35
C THR A 172 -17.78 13.42 -5.33
N GLY A 173 -19.06 13.47 -5.71
CA GLY A 173 -19.57 14.39 -6.72
C GLY A 173 -19.10 14.09 -8.14
N ARG A 174 -18.26 13.07 -8.34
CA ARG A 174 -17.67 12.66 -9.62
C ARG A 174 -17.40 11.15 -9.67
N PRO A 175 -18.43 10.31 -9.60
CA PRO A 175 -18.26 8.86 -9.52
C PRO A 175 -17.55 8.26 -10.74
N ASP A 176 -17.63 8.89 -11.90
CA ASP A 176 -16.91 8.54 -13.11
C ASP A 176 -15.39 8.75 -13.02
N LYS A 177 -14.95 9.68 -12.16
CA LYS A 177 -13.55 10.05 -11.88
C LYS A 177 -13.08 9.54 -10.51
N TYR A 178 -13.67 8.46 -10.03
CA TYR A 178 -13.36 7.90 -8.72
C TYR A 178 -13.08 6.40 -8.80
N LEU A 179 -11.96 5.98 -8.21
CA LEU A 179 -11.51 4.58 -8.18
C LEU A 179 -10.50 4.39 -7.04
N SER A 180 -10.02 3.17 -6.86
CA SER A 180 -8.99 2.86 -5.87
C SER A 180 -7.59 2.83 -6.50
N LEU A 181 -6.61 3.29 -5.73
CA LEU A 181 -5.18 3.20 -6.02
C LEU A 181 -4.47 2.77 -4.74
N HIS A 182 -4.23 1.48 -4.60
CA HIS A 182 -3.72 0.86 -3.39
C HIS A 182 -2.25 0.48 -3.54
N PHE A 183 -1.46 0.84 -2.53
CA PHE A 183 -0.03 0.63 -2.49
C PHE A 183 0.38 -0.41 -1.45
N ALA A 184 1.50 -1.07 -1.68
CA ALA A 184 2.18 -1.86 -0.67
C ALA A 184 3.08 -0.96 0.19
N ASN A 185 3.26 -1.30 1.47
CA ASN A 185 4.17 -0.57 2.35
C ASN A 185 5.62 -0.62 1.82
N SER A 186 6.42 0.41 2.11
CA SER A 186 7.78 0.60 1.56
C SER A 186 7.76 0.67 0.02
N ILE A 187 6.99 1.60 -0.51
CA ILE A 187 6.65 1.68 -1.93
C ILE A 187 7.84 1.88 -2.86
N TRP A 188 8.94 2.49 -2.40
CA TRP A 188 10.19 2.63 -3.15
C TRP A 188 10.85 1.28 -3.48
N LYS A 189 10.57 0.26 -2.68
CA LYS A 189 11.06 -1.12 -2.84
C LYS A 189 9.97 -2.05 -3.37
N ASN A 190 8.81 -2.04 -2.73
CA ASN A 190 7.64 -2.84 -3.08
C ASN A 190 6.74 -2.04 -4.03
N ASN A 191 7.26 -1.76 -5.22
CA ASN A 191 6.72 -0.78 -6.16
C ASN A 191 5.53 -1.29 -6.98
N THR A 192 4.49 -1.79 -6.33
CA THR A 192 3.22 -2.14 -6.96
C THR A 192 2.12 -1.15 -6.60
N ALA A 193 1.21 -0.90 -7.52
CA ALA A 193 0.01 -0.13 -7.31
C ALA A 193 -1.18 -0.88 -7.90
N GLU A 194 -2.08 -1.32 -7.05
CA GLU A 194 -3.30 -2.02 -7.45
C GLU A 194 -4.39 -1.01 -7.73
N ILE A 195 -4.93 -0.99 -8.95
CA ILE A 195 -5.89 0.00 -9.41
C ILE A 195 -7.22 -0.70 -9.64
N MET A 196 -8.20 -0.40 -8.79
CA MET A 196 -9.48 -1.07 -8.75
C MET A 196 -10.61 -0.11 -9.12
N THR A 197 -11.35 -0.44 -10.17
CA THR A 197 -12.52 0.32 -10.61
C THR A 197 -13.75 -0.05 -9.79
N GLN A 198 -14.73 0.85 -9.76
CA GLN A 198 -16.10 0.59 -9.36
C GLN A 198 -17.04 0.75 -10.58
N ALA A 199 -18.31 0.40 -10.43
CA ALA A 199 -19.23 0.29 -11.57
C ALA A 199 -19.37 1.56 -12.43
N GLN A 200 -19.13 2.74 -11.87
CA GLN A 200 -19.29 4.03 -12.56
C GLN A 200 -17.97 4.63 -13.06
N THR A 201 -16.82 4.00 -12.77
CA THR A 201 -15.51 4.51 -13.21
C THR A 201 -15.42 4.51 -14.72
N ASP A 202 -15.14 5.68 -15.33
CA ASP A 202 -14.86 5.77 -16.75
C ASP A 202 -13.48 5.21 -17.06
N GLU A 203 -13.38 4.40 -18.11
CA GLU A 203 -12.13 3.75 -18.55
C GLU A 203 -11.01 4.78 -18.85
N LYS A 204 -11.37 5.98 -19.28
CA LYS A 204 -10.41 7.07 -19.47
C LYS A 204 -9.63 7.38 -18.21
N TYR A 205 -10.33 7.51 -17.08
CA TYR A 205 -9.69 7.84 -15.79
C TYR A 205 -8.95 6.66 -15.18
N PHE A 206 -9.43 5.45 -15.42
CA PHE A 206 -8.64 4.24 -15.12
C PHE A 206 -7.29 4.28 -15.83
N ASN A 207 -7.28 4.57 -17.13
CA ASN A 207 -6.03 4.64 -17.91
C ASN A 207 -5.12 5.78 -17.45
N GLU A 208 -5.69 6.93 -17.07
CA GLU A 208 -4.92 8.05 -16.51
C GLU A 208 -4.24 7.69 -15.18
N VAL A 209 -4.94 6.99 -14.31
CA VAL A 209 -4.39 6.55 -13.00
C VAL A 209 -3.34 5.45 -13.21
N MET A 210 -3.53 4.54 -14.17
CA MET A 210 -2.49 3.59 -14.58
C MET A 210 -1.22 4.31 -15.05
N GLN A 211 -1.36 5.37 -15.84
CA GLN A 211 -0.22 6.17 -16.29
C GLN A 211 0.45 6.88 -15.11
N PHE A 212 -0.32 7.46 -14.19
CA PHE A 212 0.22 8.07 -12.98
C PHE A 212 1.03 7.07 -12.15
N ALA A 213 0.51 5.86 -11.94
CA ALA A 213 1.25 4.81 -11.24
C ALA A 213 2.61 4.52 -11.90
N ASN A 214 2.64 4.43 -13.22
CA ASN A 214 3.88 4.26 -13.96
C ASN A 214 4.81 5.47 -13.84
N ASP A 215 4.27 6.69 -13.85
CA ASP A 215 5.03 7.94 -13.74
C ASP A 215 5.70 8.09 -12.36
N ILE A 216 5.13 7.51 -11.32
CA ILE A 216 5.76 7.43 -9.99
C ILE A 216 6.54 6.13 -9.76
N ARG A 217 6.89 5.43 -10.84
CA ARG A 217 7.71 4.21 -10.86
C ARG A 217 7.08 3.00 -10.20
N MET A 218 5.77 2.94 -10.11
CA MET A 218 5.03 1.76 -9.68
C MET A 218 4.70 0.86 -10.88
N ILE A 219 4.54 -0.43 -10.60
CA ILE A 219 3.94 -1.38 -11.54
C ILE A 219 2.44 -1.34 -11.30
N GLY A 220 1.68 -0.73 -12.22
CA GLY A 220 0.22 -0.68 -12.16
C GLY A 220 -0.39 -2.06 -12.39
N LEU A 221 -1.23 -2.50 -11.48
CA LEU A 221 -1.93 -3.79 -11.52
C LEU A 221 -3.44 -3.56 -11.63
N PRO A 222 -4.08 -3.95 -12.75
CA PRO A 222 -5.51 -3.74 -12.92
C PRO A 222 -6.33 -4.72 -12.06
N VAL A 223 -7.30 -4.17 -11.34
CA VAL A 223 -8.32 -4.93 -10.61
C VAL A 223 -9.69 -4.52 -11.16
N ARG A 224 -10.23 -5.33 -12.08
CA ARG A 224 -11.38 -4.98 -12.92
C ARG A 224 -12.74 -5.15 -12.24
N LYS A 225 -12.77 -5.79 -11.08
CA LYS A 225 -13.96 -5.93 -10.23
C LYS A 225 -13.59 -5.63 -8.80
N GLU A 226 -14.50 -5.04 -8.07
CA GLU A 226 -14.29 -4.77 -6.66
C GLU A 226 -14.02 -6.06 -5.87
N LYS A 227 -12.93 -6.04 -5.14
CA LYS A 227 -12.50 -7.11 -4.25
C LYS A 227 -11.79 -6.51 -3.05
N SER A 228 -12.34 -6.70 -1.85
CA SER A 228 -11.64 -6.40 -0.61
C SER A 228 -10.36 -7.24 -0.53
N GLY A 229 -9.21 -6.60 -0.25
CA GLY A 229 -7.90 -7.24 -0.30
C GLY A 229 -7.22 -7.22 -1.67
N TYR A 230 -7.88 -6.69 -2.70
CA TYR A 230 -7.31 -6.57 -4.05
C TYR A 230 -6.70 -7.89 -4.54
N LEU A 231 -5.51 -7.88 -5.11
CA LEU A 231 -4.81 -9.09 -5.55
C LEU A 231 -3.93 -9.67 -4.44
N LEU A 232 -3.02 -8.86 -3.89
CA LEU A 232 -2.00 -9.35 -2.96
C LEU A 232 -2.64 -9.91 -1.68
N ASN A 233 -3.44 -9.12 -0.98
CA ASN A 233 -4.02 -9.56 0.29
C ASN A 233 -5.06 -10.68 0.11
N SER A 234 -5.72 -10.74 -1.05
CA SER A 234 -6.64 -11.84 -1.39
C SER A 234 -5.92 -13.20 -1.49
N MET A 235 -4.63 -13.20 -1.83
CA MET A 235 -3.79 -14.40 -1.85
C MET A 235 -3.03 -14.59 -0.53
N LEU A 236 -2.47 -13.51 0.00
CA LEU A 236 -1.59 -13.55 1.17
C LEU A 236 -2.32 -13.97 2.44
N VAL A 237 -3.50 -13.40 2.70
CA VAL A 237 -4.23 -13.70 3.94
C VAL A 237 -4.63 -15.17 4.04
N PRO A 238 -5.25 -15.80 3.03
CA PRO A 238 -5.51 -17.25 3.05
C PRO A 238 -4.25 -18.10 3.18
N PHE A 239 -3.17 -17.69 2.51
CA PHE A 239 -1.89 -18.38 2.60
C PHE A 239 -1.34 -18.37 4.03
N LEU A 240 -1.32 -17.21 4.67
CA LEU A 240 -0.86 -17.08 6.06
C LEU A 240 -1.74 -17.87 7.03
N LEU A 241 -3.07 -17.81 6.84
CA LEU A 241 -4.01 -18.57 7.67
C LEU A 241 -3.81 -20.09 7.52
N SER A 242 -3.53 -20.57 6.32
CA SER A 242 -3.29 -22.00 6.09
C SER A 242 -2.04 -22.50 6.82
N GLY A 243 -0.97 -21.72 6.84
CA GLY A 243 0.25 -22.04 7.59
C GLY A 243 0.02 -22.00 9.10
N LEU A 244 -0.67 -20.98 9.59
CA LEU A 244 -0.97 -20.84 11.00
C LEU A 244 -1.89 -21.96 11.51
N ASP A 245 -2.84 -22.41 10.70
CA ASP A 245 -3.72 -23.53 11.04
C ASP A 245 -2.95 -24.83 11.24
N LEU A 246 -1.97 -25.12 10.39
CA LEU A 246 -1.12 -26.30 10.55
C LEU A 246 -0.40 -26.30 11.92
N TYR A 247 0.08 -25.15 12.35
CA TYR A 247 0.70 -25.01 13.67
C TYR A 247 -0.33 -25.12 14.78
N ALA A 248 -1.45 -24.43 14.69
CA ALA A 248 -2.52 -24.44 15.67
C ALA A 248 -3.16 -25.82 15.87
N ALA A 249 -3.25 -26.61 14.81
CA ALA A 249 -3.74 -27.98 14.84
C ALA A 249 -2.70 -29.00 15.36
N GLY A 250 -1.47 -28.56 15.64
CA GLY A 250 -0.40 -29.45 16.08
C GLY A 250 0.16 -30.38 15.00
N VAL A 251 -0.06 -30.05 13.72
CA VAL A 251 0.43 -30.83 12.60
C VAL A 251 1.95 -30.74 12.48
N SER A 252 2.50 -29.52 12.64
CA SER A 252 3.94 -29.27 12.61
C SER A 252 4.29 -27.96 13.32
N ASP A 253 5.58 -27.64 13.36
CA ASP A 253 6.13 -26.41 13.95
C ASP A 253 6.35 -25.34 12.86
N PRO A 254 6.49 -24.05 13.26
CA PRO A 254 6.68 -22.94 12.32
C PRO A 254 7.87 -23.11 11.37
N GLU A 255 9.00 -23.57 11.89
CA GLU A 255 10.22 -23.74 11.09
C GLU A 255 10.03 -24.80 10.00
N SER A 256 9.49 -25.96 10.35
CA SER A 256 9.22 -27.03 9.38
C SER A 256 8.21 -26.63 8.32
N ILE A 257 7.18 -25.88 8.69
CA ILE A 257 6.17 -25.36 7.76
C ILE A 257 6.81 -24.36 6.78
N ASP A 258 7.64 -23.46 7.27
CA ASP A 258 8.36 -22.50 6.41
C ASP A 258 9.35 -23.18 5.47
N ILE A 259 10.08 -24.20 5.94
CA ILE A 259 10.99 -25.00 5.11
C ILE A 259 10.21 -25.73 4.03
N ALA A 260 9.09 -26.35 4.36
CA ALA A 260 8.25 -27.04 3.38
C ALA A 260 7.85 -26.11 2.23
N TRP A 261 7.43 -24.86 2.56
CA TRP A 261 7.05 -23.88 1.57
C TRP A 261 8.23 -23.34 0.76
N THR A 262 9.29 -22.89 1.43
CA THR A 262 10.43 -22.24 0.76
C THR A 262 11.21 -23.20 -0.12
N ARG A 263 11.47 -24.42 0.36
CA ARG A 263 12.18 -25.46 -0.41
C ARG A 263 11.32 -26.08 -1.47
N GLY A 264 10.03 -26.32 -1.17
CA GLY A 264 9.11 -26.95 -2.11
C GLY A 264 8.72 -26.05 -3.28
N THR A 265 8.68 -24.74 -3.10
CA THR A 265 8.24 -23.78 -4.12
C THR A 265 9.35 -22.89 -4.68
N GLY A 266 10.48 -22.78 -3.99
CA GLY A 266 11.52 -21.80 -4.29
C GLY A 266 11.18 -20.39 -3.80
N ALA A 267 10.10 -20.22 -3.04
CA ALA A 267 9.75 -18.90 -2.47
C ALA A 267 10.79 -18.45 -1.43
N PRO A 268 11.08 -17.14 -1.36
CA PRO A 268 12.13 -16.63 -0.45
C PRO A 268 11.76 -16.70 1.02
N LYS A 269 10.45 -16.69 1.34
CA LYS A 269 9.93 -16.71 2.72
C LYS A 269 8.73 -17.63 2.85
N GLY A 270 8.65 -18.30 3.99
CA GLY A 270 7.47 -19.04 4.40
C GLY A 270 6.49 -18.21 5.21
N PRO A 271 5.31 -18.77 5.57
CA PRO A 271 4.23 -18.01 6.22
C PRO A 271 4.65 -17.40 7.55
N PHE A 272 5.41 -18.07 8.39
CA PHE A 272 5.80 -17.56 9.69
C PHE A 272 6.88 -16.48 9.61
N GLN A 273 7.79 -16.55 8.66
CA GLN A 273 8.71 -15.46 8.35
C GLN A 273 7.97 -14.22 7.86
N ILE A 274 6.89 -14.37 7.11
CA ILE A 274 6.04 -13.27 6.67
C ILE A 274 5.25 -12.69 7.86
N PHE A 275 4.70 -13.53 8.75
CA PHE A 275 4.06 -13.05 9.98
C PHE A 275 4.98 -12.17 10.81
N ASP A 276 6.22 -12.55 10.96
CA ASP A 276 7.22 -11.77 11.71
C ASP A 276 7.53 -10.43 11.05
N THR A 277 7.53 -10.38 9.72
CA THR A 277 7.71 -9.15 8.94
C THR A 277 6.51 -8.20 9.07
N VAL A 278 5.30 -8.75 8.95
CA VAL A 278 4.04 -7.99 9.03
C VAL A 278 3.73 -7.55 10.47
N GLY A 279 4.11 -8.34 11.43
CA GLY A 279 3.84 -8.15 12.84
C GLY A 279 2.65 -8.96 13.35
N LEU A 280 2.81 -9.56 14.52
CA LEU A 280 1.84 -10.49 15.08
C LEU A 280 0.56 -9.80 15.57
N ASN A 281 0.62 -8.51 15.92
CA ASN A 281 -0.58 -7.72 16.21
C ASN A 281 -1.50 -7.62 15.00
N THR A 282 -0.94 -7.37 13.82
CA THR A 282 -1.71 -7.32 12.57
C THR A 282 -2.31 -8.69 12.25
N ALA A 283 -1.53 -9.76 12.42
CA ALA A 283 -1.99 -11.13 12.25
C ALA A 283 -3.13 -11.47 13.21
N TYR A 284 -3.02 -11.09 14.47
CA TYR A 284 -4.06 -11.27 15.48
C TYR A 284 -5.37 -10.57 15.08
N ASN A 285 -5.29 -9.33 14.63
CA ASN A 285 -6.47 -8.56 14.19
C ASN A 285 -7.17 -9.23 13.00
N ILE A 286 -6.41 -9.74 12.05
CA ILE A 286 -6.95 -10.48 10.90
C ILE A 286 -7.71 -11.73 11.37
N VAL A 287 -7.10 -12.56 12.21
CA VAL A 287 -7.72 -13.78 12.73
C VAL A 287 -8.95 -13.48 13.57
N HIS A 288 -8.88 -12.44 14.42
CA HIS A 288 -9.97 -12.00 15.26
C HIS A 288 -11.21 -11.58 14.46
N GLN A 289 -11.03 -10.92 13.34
CA GLN A 289 -12.13 -10.54 12.42
C GLN A 289 -12.90 -11.76 11.92
N TYR A 290 -12.25 -12.87 11.65
CA TYR A 290 -12.92 -14.11 11.23
C TYR A 290 -13.73 -14.78 12.32
N GLN A 291 -13.39 -14.57 13.60
CA GLN A 291 -14.20 -15.05 14.71
C GLN A 291 -15.47 -14.23 14.94
N SER A 292 -15.41 -12.94 14.60
CA SER A 292 -16.47 -11.95 14.84
C SER A 292 -17.59 -11.98 13.80
N VAL A 293 -17.57 -12.90 12.83
CA VAL A 293 -18.62 -13.04 11.84
C VAL A 293 -19.95 -13.39 12.53
N PRO A 294 -21.00 -12.54 12.40
CA PRO A 294 -22.29 -12.80 13.05
C PRO A 294 -22.86 -14.15 12.67
N GLY A 295 -23.53 -14.80 13.62
CA GLY A 295 -24.09 -16.15 13.50
C GLY A 295 -25.30 -16.31 12.55
N ILE A 296 -25.30 -15.62 11.42
CA ILE A 296 -26.30 -15.78 10.34
C ILE A 296 -26.14 -17.15 9.65
N PHE A 297 -24.96 -17.76 9.78
CA PHE A 297 -24.68 -19.07 9.19
C PHE A 297 -24.78 -20.17 10.25
N SER A 298 -25.41 -21.30 9.91
CA SER A 298 -25.41 -22.46 10.78
C SER A 298 -23.96 -22.86 11.13
N PRO A 299 -23.69 -23.43 12.31
CA PRO A 299 -22.35 -23.90 12.69
C PRO A 299 -21.71 -24.83 11.67
N LEU A 300 -22.54 -25.64 10.99
CA LEU A 300 -22.11 -26.55 9.94
C LEU A 300 -21.65 -25.80 8.68
N LEU A 301 -22.40 -24.80 8.26
CA LEU A 301 -22.06 -23.97 7.09
C LEU A 301 -20.80 -23.15 7.35
N LYS A 302 -20.66 -22.61 8.57
CA LYS A 302 -19.46 -21.89 8.99
C LYS A 302 -18.22 -22.80 8.97
N LYS A 303 -18.35 -24.04 9.40
CA LYS A 303 -17.27 -25.04 9.38
C LYS A 303 -16.89 -25.44 7.94
N MET A 304 -17.87 -25.50 7.03
CA MET A 304 -17.61 -25.82 5.61
C MET A 304 -16.95 -24.64 4.86
N MET A 305 -17.32 -23.39 5.18
CA MET A 305 -16.77 -22.20 4.54
C MET A 305 -15.42 -21.78 5.13
N MET A 306 -15.19 -22.08 6.41
CA MET A 306 -13.98 -21.71 7.14
C MET A 306 -13.48 -22.93 7.94
N PRO A 307 -12.68 -23.82 7.30
CA PRO A 307 -12.28 -25.10 7.90
C PRO A 307 -11.28 -24.94 9.06
N TYR A 308 -10.76 -23.75 9.30
CA TYR A 308 -9.73 -23.48 10.30
C TYR A 308 -10.29 -23.25 11.69
N ASN A 309 -9.54 -23.66 12.71
CA ASN A 309 -9.85 -23.36 14.11
C ASN A 309 -9.30 -21.98 14.50
N PHE A 310 -10.02 -20.93 14.14
CA PHE A 310 -9.61 -19.54 14.40
C PHE A 310 -9.39 -19.26 15.90
N LYS A 311 -10.13 -19.93 16.80
CA LYS A 311 -9.96 -19.75 18.24
C LYS A 311 -8.57 -20.23 18.71
N LYS A 312 -8.08 -21.37 18.21
CA LYS A 312 -6.73 -21.85 18.50
C LYS A 312 -5.67 -20.98 17.88
N MET A 313 -5.90 -20.50 16.66
CA MET A 313 -4.99 -19.60 15.97
C MET A 313 -4.83 -18.27 16.71
N GLU A 314 -5.95 -17.69 17.16
CA GLU A 314 -5.96 -16.48 17.99
C GLU A 314 -5.22 -16.68 19.32
N ALA A 315 -5.45 -17.82 19.99
CA ALA A 315 -4.80 -18.13 21.27
C ALA A 315 -3.27 -18.23 21.13
N ILE A 316 -2.77 -18.81 20.03
CA ILE A 316 -1.33 -18.86 19.76
C ILE A 316 -0.76 -17.46 19.54
N LEU A 317 -1.38 -16.64 18.70
CA LEU A 317 -0.93 -15.28 18.45
C LEU A 317 -0.95 -14.43 19.73
N LYS A 318 -2.02 -14.54 20.51
CA LYS A 318 -2.13 -13.84 21.81
C LYS A 318 -1.01 -14.22 22.75
N LYS A 319 -0.64 -15.49 22.85
CA LYS A 319 0.47 -15.96 23.68
C LYS A 319 1.79 -15.29 23.30
N TYR A 320 2.12 -15.22 22.01
CA TYR A 320 3.32 -14.53 21.52
C TYR A 320 3.28 -13.02 21.82
N ILE A 321 2.13 -12.39 21.59
CA ILE A 321 1.93 -10.96 21.86
C ILE A 321 2.10 -10.65 23.35
N ASP A 322 1.50 -11.44 24.23
CA ASP A 322 1.59 -11.28 25.70
C ASP A 322 3.04 -11.47 26.20
N GLU A 323 3.84 -12.27 25.50
CA GLU A 323 5.27 -12.44 25.76
C GLU A 323 6.14 -11.33 25.15
N GLY A 324 5.56 -10.34 24.48
CA GLY A 324 6.28 -9.26 23.81
C GLY A 324 6.94 -9.64 22.49
N LYS A 325 6.60 -10.82 21.95
CA LYS A 325 7.14 -11.34 20.69
C LYS A 325 6.28 -10.89 19.51
N LEU A 326 6.50 -9.66 19.06
CA LEU A 326 5.66 -8.99 18.06
C LEU A 326 6.15 -9.16 16.60
N GLY A 327 7.28 -9.79 16.39
CA GLY A 327 7.92 -9.97 15.10
C GLY A 327 9.29 -9.30 15.04
N MET A 328 9.75 -9.01 13.82
CA MET A 328 11.07 -8.38 13.59
C MET A 328 11.22 -7.05 14.33
N SER A 329 10.16 -6.25 14.40
CA SER A 329 10.18 -4.94 15.05
C SER A 329 10.51 -4.99 16.55
N SER A 330 10.19 -6.09 17.24
CA SER A 330 10.50 -6.32 18.64
C SER A 330 11.73 -7.21 18.86
N GLY A 331 12.42 -7.62 17.80
CA GLY A 331 13.57 -8.52 17.84
C GLY A 331 13.21 -10.00 17.97
N GLU A 332 11.98 -10.34 18.23
CA GLU A 332 11.50 -11.72 18.30
C GLU A 332 10.01 -11.80 17.91
N GLY A 333 9.67 -12.80 17.14
CA GLY A 333 8.34 -13.24 16.81
C GLY A 333 8.29 -14.75 16.86
N PHE A 334 7.94 -15.42 15.75
CA PHE A 334 8.12 -16.87 15.63
C PHE A 334 9.61 -17.25 15.58
N TYR A 335 10.45 -16.32 15.16
CA TYR A 335 11.91 -16.44 15.14
C TYR A 335 12.56 -15.33 15.98
N LYS A 336 13.84 -15.51 16.30
CA LYS A 336 14.69 -14.49 16.92
C LYS A 336 15.48 -13.75 15.86
N TYR A 337 15.60 -12.44 16.01
CA TYR A 337 16.35 -11.55 15.11
C TYR A 337 17.43 -10.82 15.91
N ASN A 338 18.62 -10.72 15.35
CA ASN A 338 19.74 -10.01 15.96
C ASN A 338 19.77 -8.56 15.57
#